data_6acbf9aec4da0d160d17d8538bec325d
#
_entry.id   6acbf9aec4da0d160d17d8538bec325d
#
_cell.length_a   1.000
_cell.length_b   1.000
_cell.length_c   1.000
_cell.angle_alpha   90.00
_cell.angle_beta   90.00
_cell.angle_gamma   90.00
#
_symmetry.space_group_name_H-M   'P 1'
#
loop_
_entity.id
_entity.type
_entity.pdbx_description
1 polymer ?
#
loop_
_entity_poly.entity_id
_entity_poly.type
_entity_poly.pdbx_seq_one_letter_code
_entity_poly.pdbx_strand_id
1 'polypeptide(L)'
;GTISVFGRQIRHKMSEGFPLITTKKMPFKTIITELLWFLQGNTNIKYLVDNNCHIWDGDAYKRYCTEWSKYPTEGVFSSNEYSSPTEHEAVRFKQEEFINKIKTDDEFAKKWGELGPVYGKQWRSWKGFHEGQHDILKVIEGIEKHKDYLEGIDQIFNLIYNLKTNPDS
;
A
#
# COMPACT_ATOMS: atom_id res chain seq x y z
N GLY A 1 24.45 1.74 10.49
CA GLY A 1 24.17 0.40 9.95
C GLY A 1 23.25 -0.37 10.89
N THR A 2 22.63 -1.43 10.38
CA THR A 2 21.80 -2.36 11.15
C THR A 2 22.59 -3.64 11.44
N ILE A 3 22.38 -4.21 12.64
CA ILE A 3 22.87 -5.54 12.97
C ILE A 3 21.75 -6.53 12.66
N SER A 4 22.00 -7.48 11.79
CA SER A 4 21.03 -8.48 11.37
C SER A 4 21.41 -9.85 11.93
N VAL A 5 20.41 -10.61 12.36
CA VAL A 5 20.54 -12.01 12.74
C VAL A 5 19.49 -12.84 12.03
N PHE A 6 19.83 -14.05 11.62
CA PHE A 6 18.91 -14.95 10.93
C PHE A 6 18.22 -15.88 11.94
N GLY A 7 16.93 -16.12 11.73
CA GLY A 7 16.20 -17.16 12.44
C GLY A 7 15.96 -16.92 13.93
N ARG A 8 15.53 -15.71 14.31
CA ARG A 8 15.13 -15.40 15.70
C ARG A 8 13.62 -15.51 15.87
N GLN A 9 13.18 -16.05 17.00
CA GLN A 9 11.78 -16.13 17.39
C GLN A 9 11.49 -15.04 18.43
N ILE A 10 10.38 -14.31 18.22
CA ILE A 10 9.83 -13.35 19.19
C ILE A 10 8.56 -13.98 19.78
N ARG A 11 8.44 -14.00 21.12
CA ARG A 11 7.24 -14.44 21.83
C ARG A 11 6.72 -13.29 22.67
N HIS A 12 5.42 -13.04 22.58
CA HIS A 12 4.74 -12.01 23.36
C HIS A 12 3.45 -12.55 23.97
N LYS A 13 3.19 -12.19 25.24
CA LYS A 13 1.93 -12.53 25.89
C LYS A 13 0.95 -11.38 25.69
N MET A 14 -0.12 -11.60 24.96
CA MET A 14 -1.13 -10.58 24.67
C MET A 14 -1.80 -10.01 25.92
N SER A 15 -1.83 -10.78 27.03
CA SER A 15 -2.30 -10.29 28.35
C SER A 15 -1.43 -9.17 28.95
N GLU A 16 -0.20 -9.00 28.47
CA GLU A 16 0.73 -7.93 28.86
C GLU A 16 0.53 -6.64 28.05
N GLY A 17 -0.44 -6.62 27.14
CA GLY A 17 -0.78 -5.49 26.29
C GLY A 17 -0.22 -5.60 24.86
N PHE A 18 -0.31 -4.51 24.11
CA PHE A 18 0.16 -4.45 22.73
C PHE A 18 1.69 -4.39 22.69
N PRO A 19 2.37 -5.22 21.84
CA PRO A 19 3.83 -5.31 21.78
C PRO A 19 4.49 -4.11 21.06
N LEU A 20 4.24 -2.91 21.54
CA LEU A 20 4.83 -1.71 20.97
C LEU A 20 6.29 -1.56 21.43
N ILE A 21 7.23 -1.50 20.48
CA ILE A 21 8.63 -1.21 20.78
C ILE A 21 8.77 0.25 21.18
N THR A 22 9.30 0.50 22.40
CA THR A 22 9.40 1.84 22.99
C THR A 22 10.83 2.40 23.02
N THR A 23 11.79 1.72 22.39
CA THR A 23 13.18 2.18 22.30
C THR A 23 13.36 3.46 21.47
N LYS A 24 12.34 3.81 20.69
CA LYS A 24 12.16 5.13 20.06
C LYS A 24 10.69 5.55 20.15
N LYS A 25 10.42 6.84 19.95
CA LYS A 25 9.04 7.34 19.89
C LYS A 25 8.33 6.74 18.67
N MET A 26 7.34 5.90 18.91
CA MET A 26 6.52 5.27 17.88
C MET A 26 5.19 6.02 17.73
N PRO A 27 4.81 6.43 16.51
CA PRO A 27 3.54 7.11 16.25
C PRO A 27 2.40 6.10 16.18
N PHE A 28 1.86 5.69 17.33
CA PHE A 28 0.84 4.63 17.42
C PHE A 28 -0.39 4.89 16.56
N LYS A 29 -0.86 6.16 16.49
CA LYS A 29 -1.98 6.53 15.62
C LYS A 29 -1.68 6.19 14.14
N THR A 30 -0.48 6.48 13.66
CA THR A 30 -0.06 6.19 12.29
C THR A 30 -0.05 4.69 12.02
N ILE A 31 0.44 3.88 12.98
CA ILE A 31 0.44 2.42 12.88
C ILE A 31 -0.98 1.88 12.74
N ILE A 32 -1.92 2.35 13.56
CA ILE A 32 -3.33 1.94 13.50
C ILE A 32 -3.99 2.40 12.19
N THR A 33 -3.72 3.62 11.75
CA THR A 33 -4.26 4.14 10.48
C THR A 33 -3.84 3.27 9.29
N GLU A 34 -2.56 2.93 9.21
CA GLU A 34 -2.03 2.07 8.15
C GLU A 34 -2.64 0.65 8.23
N LEU A 35 -2.72 0.07 9.43
CA LEU A 35 -3.32 -1.24 9.61
C LEU A 35 -4.79 -1.28 9.18
N LEU A 36 -5.58 -0.26 9.54
CA LEU A 36 -6.98 -0.15 9.12
C LEU A 36 -7.10 -0.01 7.61
N TRP A 37 -6.20 0.73 6.97
CA TRP A 37 -6.13 0.86 5.52
C TRP A 37 -5.89 -0.51 4.85
N PHE A 38 -4.96 -1.32 5.37
CA PHE A 38 -4.73 -2.69 4.89
C PHE A 38 -5.95 -3.60 5.09
N LEU A 39 -6.58 -3.55 6.28
CA LEU A 39 -7.76 -4.37 6.58
C LEU A 39 -8.97 -4.03 5.70
N GLN A 40 -9.06 -2.79 5.21
CA GLN A 40 -10.07 -2.38 4.22
C GLN A 40 -9.77 -2.92 2.80
N GLY A 41 -8.60 -3.49 2.56
CA GLY A 41 -8.14 -3.85 1.21
C GLY A 41 -7.89 -2.63 0.32
N ASN A 42 -7.80 -1.45 0.92
CA ASN A 42 -7.61 -0.20 0.21
C ASN A 42 -6.16 -0.10 -0.29
N THR A 43 -5.99 0.49 -1.46
CA THR A 43 -4.69 0.65 -2.15
C THR A 43 -4.40 2.11 -2.51
N ASN A 44 -5.37 3.01 -2.24
CA ASN A 44 -5.22 4.43 -2.50
C ASN A 44 -4.77 5.18 -1.25
N ILE A 45 -3.72 6.00 -1.38
CA ILE A 45 -3.14 6.75 -0.26
C ILE A 45 -4.02 7.88 0.27
N LYS A 46 -5.10 8.26 -0.43
CA LYS A 46 -5.98 9.35 0.02
C LYS A 46 -6.46 9.15 1.45
N TYR A 47 -6.90 7.93 1.79
CA TYR A 47 -7.31 7.60 3.16
C TYR A 47 -6.18 7.88 4.18
N LEU A 48 -4.94 7.54 3.83
CA LEU A 48 -3.78 7.76 4.69
C LEU A 48 -3.51 9.25 4.87
N VAL A 49 -3.49 10.01 3.76
CA VAL A 49 -3.25 11.47 3.76
C VAL A 49 -4.32 12.19 4.56
N ASP A 50 -5.60 11.85 4.40
CA ASP A 50 -6.72 12.43 5.14
C ASP A 50 -6.61 12.17 6.65
N ASN A 51 -5.95 11.08 7.05
CA ASN A 51 -5.70 10.72 8.44
C ASN A 51 -4.29 11.08 8.96
N ASN A 52 -3.56 11.94 8.25
CA ASN A 52 -2.19 12.37 8.56
C ASN A 52 -1.20 11.20 8.71
N CYS A 53 -1.31 10.18 7.88
CA CYS A 53 -0.39 9.06 7.79
C CYS A 53 0.40 9.18 6.48
N HIS A 54 1.66 9.53 6.59
CA HIS A 54 2.53 9.90 5.46
C HIS A 54 3.57 8.84 5.10
N ILE A 55 3.36 7.59 5.51
CA ILE A 55 4.33 6.49 5.32
C ILE A 55 4.51 6.16 3.84
N TRP A 56 3.43 6.24 3.05
CA TRP A 56 3.40 5.85 1.65
C TRP A 56 3.50 7.02 0.66
N ASP A 57 3.65 8.25 1.15
CA ASP A 57 3.71 9.45 0.31
C ASP A 57 4.86 9.40 -0.70
N GLY A 58 6.04 8.96 -0.26
CA GLY A 58 7.21 8.85 -1.11
C GLY A 58 7.05 7.85 -2.24
N ASP A 59 6.42 6.70 -1.97
CA ASP A 59 6.20 5.66 -2.99
C ASP A 59 5.17 6.12 -4.04
N ALA A 60 4.08 6.73 -3.60
CA ALA A 60 3.08 7.29 -4.50
C ALA A 60 3.66 8.44 -5.35
N TYR A 61 4.44 9.32 -4.74
CA TYR A 61 5.09 10.41 -5.45
C TYR A 61 6.13 9.92 -6.46
N LYS A 62 6.93 8.92 -6.09
CA LYS A 62 7.90 8.30 -7.02
C LYS A 62 7.19 7.70 -8.24
N ARG A 63 6.08 6.99 -8.02
CA ARG A 63 5.25 6.47 -9.12
C ARG A 63 4.73 7.60 -10.01
N TYR A 64 4.17 8.66 -9.40
CA TYR A 64 3.70 9.83 -10.12
C TYR A 64 4.80 10.43 -11.01
N CYS A 65 6.01 10.65 -10.48
CA CYS A 65 7.14 11.18 -11.25
C CYS A 65 7.56 10.24 -12.38
N THR A 66 7.55 8.92 -12.13
CA THR A 66 7.92 7.92 -13.14
C THR A 66 6.91 7.87 -14.30
N GLU A 67 5.63 7.93 -13.99
CA GLU A 67 4.60 7.98 -15.02
C GLU A 67 4.61 9.32 -15.77
N TRP A 68 4.81 10.42 -15.06
CA TRP A 68 4.90 11.75 -15.65
C TRP A 68 6.09 11.88 -16.63
N SER A 69 7.24 11.28 -16.31
CA SER A 69 8.42 11.33 -17.18
C SER A 69 8.25 10.59 -18.51
N LYS A 70 7.24 9.77 -18.65
CA LYS A 70 6.89 9.08 -19.91
C LYS A 70 6.13 9.98 -20.89
N TYR A 71 5.55 11.08 -20.41
CA TYR A 71 4.87 12.04 -21.27
C TYR A 71 5.85 13.14 -21.66
N PRO A 72 6.10 13.41 -22.96
CA PRO A 72 6.89 14.55 -23.39
C PRO A 72 6.22 15.81 -22.86
N THR A 73 6.93 16.55 -22.04
CA THR A 73 6.46 17.85 -21.55
C THR A 73 6.59 18.87 -22.68
N GLU A 74 5.63 18.91 -23.57
CA GLU A 74 5.44 20.11 -24.38
C GLU A 74 4.91 21.20 -23.43
N GLY A 75 5.79 22.09 -22.99
CA GLY A 75 5.43 23.46 -22.70
C GLY A 75 5.19 23.90 -21.25
N VAL A 76 5.71 23.30 -20.18
CA VAL A 76 5.48 23.80 -18.81
C VAL A 76 6.74 24.11 -17.99
N PHE A 77 7.92 23.96 -18.53
CA PHE A 77 9.14 24.48 -17.88
C PHE A 77 9.83 25.52 -18.75
N SER A 78 9.37 26.76 -18.63
CA SER A 78 10.19 27.92 -19.04
C SER A 78 11.40 27.99 -18.10
N SER A 79 12.57 27.78 -18.68
CA SER A 79 13.84 27.54 -18.01
C SER A 79 14.52 28.83 -17.48
N ASN A 80 13.84 29.94 -17.24
CA ASN A 80 14.50 31.23 -17.07
C ASN A 80 14.30 31.96 -15.73
N GLU A 81 13.74 31.35 -14.69
CA GLU A 81 13.57 32.04 -13.39
C GLU A 81 13.78 31.18 -12.15
N TYR A 82 14.76 30.26 -12.14
CA TYR A 82 15.10 29.57 -10.90
C TYR A 82 16.58 29.71 -10.56
N SER A 83 16.87 30.61 -9.62
CA SER A 83 18.01 30.46 -8.73
C SER A 83 17.83 29.13 -7.96
N SER A 84 18.67 28.17 -8.30
CA SER A 84 18.68 26.79 -7.89
C SER A 84 18.31 26.55 -6.41
N PRO A 85 17.12 26.04 -6.07
CA PRO A 85 16.95 25.28 -4.85
C PRO A 85 17.81 24.02 -4.96
N THR A 86 18.40 23.54 -3.88
CA THR A 86 19.06 22.24 -3.87
C THR A 86 18.07 21.17 -4.38
N GLU A 87 18.52 20.14 -5.09
CA GLU A 87 17.64 19.08 -5.64
C GLU A 87 16.66 18.54 -4.59
N HIS A 88 17.08 18.48 -3.34
CA HIS A 88 16.25 18.08 -2.19
C HIS A 88 15.08 19.03 -1.91
N GLU A 89 15.27 20.33 -2.01
CA GLU A 89 14.19 21.31 -1.78
C GLU A 89 13.18 21.33 -2.93
N ALA A 90 13.64 21.21 -4.16
CA ALA A 90 12.75 21.11 -5.32
C ALA A 90 11.88 19.83 -5.31
N VAL A 91 12.47 18.70 -4.93
CA VAL A 91 11.76 17.43 -4.76
C VAL A 91 10.76 17.52 -3.61
N ARG A 92 11.15 18.08 -2.48
CA ARG A 92 10.28 18.29 -1.32
C ARG A 92 9.08 19.17 -1.64
N PHE A 93 9.28 20.29 -2.29
CA PHE A 93 8.19 21.19 -2.68
C PHE A 93 7.19 20.50 -3.61
N LYS A 94 7.64 19.80 -4.64
CA LYS A 94 6.78 19.04 -5.56
C LYS A 94 6.02 17.94 -4.85
N GLN A 95 6.63 17.24 -3.90
CA GLN A 95 5.96 16.20 -3.12
C GLN A 95 4.87 16.80 -2.21
N GLU A 96 5.13 17.92 -1.56
CA GLU A 96 4.13 18.61 -0.73
C GLU A 96 2.92 19.07 -1.57
N GLU A 97 3.16 19.60 -2.76
CA GLU A 97 2.10 19.96 -3.70
C GLU A 97 1.30 18.73 -4.16
N PHE A 98 2.00 17.64 -4.51
CA PHE A 98 1.36 16.38 -4.87
C PHE A 98 0.45 15.86 -3.75
N ILE A 99 0.93 15.83 -2.50
CA ILE A 99 0.15 15.39 -1.35
C ILE A 99 -1.04 16.32 -1.09
N ASN A 100 -0.86 17.64 -1.24
CA ASN A 100 -1.98 18.57 -1.13
C ASN A 100 -3.05 18.31 -2.20
N LYS A 101 -2.65 18.01 -3.44
CA LYS A 101 -3.59 17.63 -4.50
C LYS A 101 -4.31 16.30 -4.20
N ILE A 102 -3.60 15.29 -3.69
CA ILE A 102 -4.24 14.05 -3.22
C ILE A 102 -5.31 14.34 -2.17
N LYS A 103 -5.07 15.30 -1.28
CA LYS A 103 -6.01 15.66 -0.21
C LYS A 103 -7.23 16.42 -0.72
N THR A 104 -7.05 17.33 -1.67
CA THR A 104 -8.07 18.34 -2.05
C THR A 104 -8.81 18.03 -3.35
N ASP A 105 -8.29 17.14 -4.17
CA ASP A 105 -8.83 16.80 -5.49
C ASP A 105 -9.06 15.28 -5.60
N ASP A 106 -10.33 14.88 -5.53
CA ASP A 106 -10.71 13.45 -5.51
C ASP A 106 -10.41 12.74 -6.84
N GLU A 107 -10.54 13.42 -7.98
CA GLU A 107 -10.21 12.83 -9.28
C GLU A 107 -8.70 12.66 -9.43
N PHE A 108 -7.92 13.61 -8.96
CA PHE A 108 -6.47 13.50 -8.91
C PHE A 108 -6.05 12.34 -7.97
N ALA A 109 -6.65 12.25 -6.79
CA ALA A 109 -6.38 11.20 -5.81
C ALA A 109 -6.75 9.82 -6.35
N LYS A 110 -7.88 9.69 -7.05
CA LYS A 110 -8.30 8.44 -7.69
C LYS A 110 -7.28 7.94 -8.71
N LYS A 111 -6.72 8.85 -9.50
CA LYS A 111 -5.73 8.50 -10.54
C LYS A 111 -4.33 8.26 -9.97
N TRP A 112 -3.86 9.15 -9.10
CA TRP A 112 -2.46 9.21 -8.70
C TRP A 112 -2.17 8.72 -7.28
N GLY A 113 -3.21 8.60 -6.46
CA GLY A 113 -3.11 8.02 -5.12
C GLY A 113 -3.06 6.50 -5.10
N GLU A 114 -3.40 5.84 -6.20
CA GLU A 114 -3.46 4.39 -6.30
C GLU A 114 -2.05 3.79 -6.39
N LEU A 115 -1.72 2.86 -5.48
CA LEU A 115 -0.41 2.19 -5.43
C LEU A 115 -0.39 0.84 -6.15
N GLY A 116 -1.57 0.30 -6.48
CA GLY A 116 -1.70 -1.05 -7.00
C GLY A 116 -1.72 -2.11 -5.89
N PRO A 117 -1.41 -3.38 -6.18
CA PRO A 117 -1.62 -4.50 -5.26
C PRO A 117 -0.63 -4.53 -4.10
N VAL A 118 -0.78 -3.60 -3.14
CA VAL A 118 -0.06 -3.58 -1.87
C VAL A 118 -0.70 -4.54 -0.86
N TYR A 119 -0.18 -4.59 0.39
CA TYR A 119 -0.55 -5.57 1.41
C TYR A 119 -2.06 -5.72 1.64
N GLY A 120 -2.82 -4.62 1.67
CA GLY A 120 -4.27 -4.67 1.86
C GLY A 120 -4.98 -5.45 0.77
N LYS A 121 -4.61 -5.24 -0.49
CA LYS A 121 -5.12 -5.99 -1.62
C LYS A 121 -4.76 -7.48 -1.51
N GLN A 122 -3.56 -7.79 -1.09
CA GLN A 122 -3.12 -9.17 -0.91
C GLN A 122 -3.89 -9.87 0.23
N TRP A 123 -4.17 -9.18 1.32
CA TRP A 123 -4.90 -9.74 2.46
C TRP A 123 -6.38 -9.97 2.16
N ARG A 124 -7.00 -9.07 1.39
CA ARG A 124 -8.45 -9.07 1.16
C ARG A 124 -8.87 -9.68 -0.17
N SER A 125 -7.94 -9.81 -1.12
CA SER A 125 -8.23 -10.37 -2.45
C SER A 125 -6.95 -10.89 -3.09
N TRP A 126 -6.37 -11.95 -2.50
CA TRP A 126 -5.20 -12.62 -3.05
C TRP A 126 -5.58 -13.38 -4.32
N LYS A 127 -4.98 -13.04 -5.45
CA LYS A 127 -5.10 -13.81 -6.69
C LYS A 127 -3.91 -14.78 -6.79
N GLY A 128 -4.18 -16.06 -6.67
CA GLY A 128 -3.17 -17.13 -6.68
C GLY A 128 -2.46 -17.36 -8.02
N PHE A 129 -3.00 -16.80 -9.12
CA PHE A 129 -2.43 -16.95 -10.46
C PHE A 129 -2.35 -15.61 -11.19
N HIS A 130 -1.27 -15.40 -11.95
CA HIS A 130 -1.12 -14.27 -12.85
C HIS A 130 -2.11 -14.36 -14.01
N GLU A 131 -2.57 -13.24 -14.54
CA GLU A 131 -3.53 -13.16 -15.66
C GLU A 131 -3.14 -14.01 -16.88
N GLY A 132 -1.85 -14.28 -17.11
CA GLY A 132 -1.37 -15.14 -18.19
C GLY A 132 -1.58 -16.65 -18.00
N GLN A 133 -1.97 -17.12 -16.80
CA GLN A 133 -2.27 -18.54 -16.54
C GLN A 133 -3.77 -18.88 -16.70
N HIS A 134 -4.60 -17.87 -16.95
CA HIS A 134 -6.03 -18.02 -17.15
C HIS A 134 -6.37 -18.92 -18.37
N ASP A 135 -5.52 -18.91 -19.40
CA ASP A 135 -5.74 -19.69 -20.60
C ASP A 135 -5.46 -21.18 -20.39
N ILE A 136 -4.57 -21.53 -19.49
CA ILE A 136 -4.29 -22.94 -19.14
C ILE A 136 -5.44 -23.55 -18.35
N LEU A 137 -6.10 -22.77 -17.48
CA LEU A 137 -7.25 -23.24 -16.67
C LEU A 137 -8.53 -23.38 -17.51
N LYS A 138 -8.70 -22.62 -18.59
CA LYS A 138 -9.79 -22.79 -19.56
C LYS A 138 -9.70 -24.10 -20.34
N VAL A 139 -8.49 -24.67 -20.46
CA VAL A 139 -8.24 -25.93 -21.18
C VAL A 139 -8.56 -27.16 -20.34
N ILE A 140 -8.60 -27.02 -19.01
CA ILE A 140 -8.97 -28.11 -18.11
C ILE A 140 -10.48 -28.00 -17.82
N GLU A 141 -11.30 -28.37 -18.81
CA GLU A 141 -12.76 -28.49 -18.64
C GLU A 141 -13.09 -29.38 -17.44
N GLY A 142 -13.83 -28.85 -16.48
CA GLY A 142 -14.42 -29.60 -15.37
C GLY A 142 -14.10 -29.12 -13.96
N ILE A 143 -13.41 -27.99 -13.77
CA ILE A 143 -13.11 -27.53 -12.40
C ILE A 143 -13.99 -26.32 -12.05
N GLU A 144 -15.30 -26.57 -11.82
CA GLU A 144 -16.21 -25.58 -11.21
C GLU A 144 -15.78 -25.11 -9.81
N LYS A 145 -14.82 -25.81 -9.18
CA LYS A 145 -14.29 -25.50 -7.84
C LYS A 145 -13.36 -24.29 -7.78
N HIS A 146 -13.03 -23.66 -8.90
CA HIS A 146 -12.04 -22.57 -8.94
C HIS A 146 -12.63 -21.16 -9.09
N LYS A 147 -13.91 -20.97 -8.82
CA LYS A 147 -14.53 -19.64 -8.84
C LYS A 147 -13.86 -18.69 -7.83
N ASP A 148 -13.47 -19.22 -6.67
CA ASP A 148 -12.78 -18.48 -5.61
C ASP A 148 -11.40 -17.96 -6.05
N TYR A 149 -10.70 -18.65 -6.97
CA TYR A 149 -9.43 -18.19 -7.53
C TYR A 149 -9.59 -16.99 -8.48
N LEU A 150 -10.74 -16.86 -9.12
CA LEU A 150 -11.04 -15.74 -10.03
C LEU A 150 -11.45 -14.48 -9.27
N GLU A 151 -12.13 -14.64 -8.14
CA GLU A 151 -12.60 -13.53 -7.29
C GLU A 151 -11.54 -13.06 -6.30
N GLY A 152 -10.50 -13.88 -6.07
CA GLY A 152 -9.45 -13.66 -5.08
C GLY A 152 -9.84 -14.16 -3.69
N ILE A 153 -8.83 -14.66 -2.97
CA ILE A 153 -8.99 -15.22 -1.62
C ILE A 153 -8.92 -14.09 -0.60
N ASP A 154 -9.97 -13.93 0.20
CA ASP A 154 -9.97 -13.05 1.37
C ASP A 154 -9.36 -13.80 2.58
N GLN A 155 -8.06 -13.59 2.80
CA GLN A 155 -7.31 -14.26 3.86
C GLN A 155 -7.77 -13.82 5.26
N ILE A 156 -8.19 -12.56 5.43
CA ILE A 156 -8.69 -12.03 6.71
C ILE A 156 -10.04 -12.63 7.04
N PHE A 157 -10.93 -12.75 6.06
CA PHE A 157 -12.21 -13.44 6.26
C PHE A 157 -12.00 -14.91 6.68
N ASN A 158 -11.13 -15.62 5.96
CA ASN A 158 -10.83 -17.03 6.26
C ASN A 158 -10.23 -17.19 7.65
N LEU A 159 -9.32 -16.29 8.06
CA LEU A 159 -8.77 -16.30 9.42
C LEU A 159 -9.86 -16.13 10.47
N ILE A 160 -10.72 -15.13 10.33
CA ILE A 160 -11.81 -14.85 11.29
C ILE A 160 -12.81 -16.03 11.31
N TYR A 161 -13.12 -16.58 10.16
CA TYR A 161 -14.01 -17.74 10.06
C TYR A 161 -13.43 -18.96 10.81
N ASN A 162 -12.15 -19.28 10.57
CA ASN A 162 -11.49 -20.40 11.24
C ASN A 162 -11.40 -20.19 12.74
N LEU A 163 -11.06 -19.01 13.22
CA LEU A 163 -11.03 -18.71 14.65
C LEU A 163 -12.41 -18.86 15.32
N LYS A 164 -13.51 -18.66 14.59
CA LYS A 164 -14.87 -18.83 15.11
C LYS A 164 -15.36 -20.27 15.07
N THR A 165 -14.98 -21.03 14.05
CA THR A 165 -15.51 -22.37 13.79
C THR A 165 -14.60 -23.50 14.26
N ASN A 166 -13.30 -23.27 14.28
CA ASN A 166 -12.28 -24.25 14.66
C ASN A 166 -11.07 -23.59 15.32
N PRO A 167 -11.25 -23.01 16.52
CA PRO A 167 -10.21 -22.19 17.17
C PRO A 167 -8.96 -22.99 17.57
N ASP A 168 -9.06 -24.31 17.67
CA ASP A 168 -7.98 -25.19 18.12
C ASP A 168 -7.20 -25.86 16.96
N SER A 169 -7.46 -25.45 15.70
CA SER A 169 -6.80 -26.01 14.50
C SER A 169 -5.45 -25.40 14.21
#